data_426411458a05cf497f41d339447d8070
#
_entry.id   426411458a05cf497f41d339447d8070
#
_cell.length_a   1.000
_cell.length_b   1.000
_cell.length_c   1.000
_cell.angle_alpha   90.00
_cell.angle_beta   90.00
_cell.angle_gamma   90.00
#
_symmetry.space_group_name_H-M   'P 1'
#
loop_
_entity.id
_entity.type
_entity.pdbx_description
1 polymer ?
#
loop_
_entity_poly.entity_id
_entity_poly.type
_entity_poly.pdbx_seq_one_letter_code
_entity_poly.pdbx_strand_id
1 'polypeptide(L)'
;GFCPIEDVYAFPDGWYESWDLTDKDMTPVIGIQSNLWTELVHNDDRFDFMIYPRLCALAESGWTEAKNKNYADFSCRLNSAYELFDELGIYYFDYRDPSAHKEPEGPVIKKKGAPKPKMDYRD
;
A
#
# COMPACT_ATOMS: atom_id res chain seq x y z
N GLY A 1 6.12 8.89 -0.70
CA GLY A 1 6.79 8.36 -1.88
C GLY A 1 5.94 7.28 -2.54
N PHE A 2 6.13 7.07 -3.82
CA PHE A 2 5.45 6.00 -4.55
C PHE A 2 6.05 4.64 -4.14
N CYS A 3 5.19 3.66 -3.84
CA CYS A 3 5.59 2.29 -3.54
C CYS A 3 5.05 1.39 -4.66
N PRO A 4 5.91 0.84 -5.53
CA PRO A 4 5.48 -0.09 -6.59
C PRO A 4 4.79 -1.32 -6.00
N ILE A 5 3.78 -1.83 -6.71
CA ILE A 5 3.03 -3.00 -6.23
C ILE A 5 3.90 -4.28 -6.24
N GLU A 6 4.86 -4.34 -7.17
CA GLU A 6 5.85 -5.41 -7.25
C GLU A 6 6.68 -5.53 -5.98
N ASP A 7 7.11 -4.39 -5.44
CA ASP A 7 7.90 -4.35 -4.20
C ASP A 7 7.07 -4.82 -3.01
N VAL A 8 5.79 -4.43 -2.96
CA VAL A 8 4.86 -4.90 -1.92
C VAL A 8 4.63 -6.40 -2.02
N TYR A 9 4.46 -6.92 -3.25
CA TYR A 9 4.27 -8.34 -3.49
C TYR A 9 5.51 -9.16 -3.16
N ALA A 10 6.71 -8.66 -3.45
CA ALA A 10 7.96 -9.33 -3.16
C ALA A 10 8.31 -9.35 -1.66
N PHE A 11 7.81 -8.38 -0.88
CA PHE A 11 8.08 -8.30 0.55
C PHE A 11 7.44 -9.48 1.31
N PRO A 12 8.09 -10.09 2.34
CA PRO A 12 9.45 -9.79 2.82
C PRO A 12 10.54 -10.63 2.12
N ASP A 13 10.21 -11.42 1.10
CA ASP A 13 11.09 -12.40 0.51
C ASP A 13 12.31 -11.74 -0.15
N GLY A 14 13.50 -12.14 0.26
CA GLY A 14 14.76 -11.58 -0.22
C GLY A 14 15.13 -10.21 0.35
N TRP A 15 14.21 -9.49 0.98
CA TRP A 15 14.52 -8.18 1.57
C TRP A 15 15.42 -8.29 2.79
N TYR A 16 15.22 -9.34 3.60
CA TYR A 16 16.02 -9.57 4.81
C TYR A 16 17.50 -9.81 4.51
N GLU A 17 17.83 -10.36 3.33
CA GLU A 17 19.22 -10.53 2.89
C GLU A 17 19.94 -9.18 2.75
N SER A 18 19.24 -8.13 2.33
CA SER A 18 19.79 -6.78 2.22
C SER A 18 20.12 -6.14 3.57
N TRP A 19 19.63 -6.74 4.67
CA TRP A 19 19.88 -6.32 6.05
C TRP A 19 20.83 -7.26 6.79
N ASP A 20 21.58 -8.09 6.07
CA ASP A 20 22.48 -9.10 6.64
C ASP A 20 21.77 -10.11 7.58
N LEU A 21 20.47 -10.32 7.38
CA LEU A 21 19.71 -11.32 8.12
C LEU A 21 19.68 -12.64 7.36
N THR A 22 19.54 -13.73 8.09
CA THR A 22 19.50 -15.10 7.56
C THR A 22 18.11 -15.72 7.73
N ASP A 23 17.83 -16.83 7.08
CA ASP A 23 16.60 -17.61 7.29
C ASP A 23 16.34 -17.94 8.74
N LYS A 24 17.41 -18.15 9.52
CA LYS A 24 17.31 -18.42 10.97
C LYS A 24 16.77 -17.20 11.73
N ASP A 25 17.17 -16.00 11.32
CA ASP A 25 16.70 -14.76 11.94
C ASP A 25 15.24 -14.49 11.56
N MET A 26 14.78 -15.00 10.42
CA MET A 26 13.39 -14.89 9.96
C MET A 26 12.44 -15.92 10.58
N THR A 27 12.97 -16.98 11.20
CA THR A 27 12.13 -18.03 11.82
C THR A 27 11.10 -17.50 12.83
N PRO A 28 11.37 -16.46 13.66
CA PRO A 28 10.37 -15.91 14.57
C PRO A 28 9.38 -14.93 13.92
N VAL A 29 9.48 -14.65 12.61
CA VAL A 29 8.54 -13.75 11.92
C VAL A 29 7.20 -14.46 11.75
N ILE A 30 6.16 -13.93 12.39
CA ILE A 30 4.82 -14.54 12.43
C ILE A 30 3.80 -13.84 11.53
N GLY A 31 4.21 -12.78 10.83
CA GLY A 31 3.34 -12.03 9.94
C GLY A 31 3.96 -10.75 9.44
N ILE A 32 3.20 -10.08 8.59
CA ILE A 32 3.56 -8.79 7.99
C ILE A 32 2.48 -7.76 8.29
N GLN A 33 2.84 -6.49 8.29
CA GLN A 33 1.88 -5.40 8.44
C GLN A 33 2.18 -4.27 7.46
N SER A 34 1.16 -3.49 7.16
CA SER A 34 1.30 -2.22 6.44
C SER A 34 0.78 -1.08 7.30
N ASN A 35 1.43 0.06 7.21
CA ASN A 35 1.00 1.27 7.91
C ASN A 35 0.67 2.35 6.89
N LEU A 36 -0.50 2.96 7.03
CA LEU A 36 -0.86 4.18 6.32
C LEU A 36 -0.77 5.36 7.28
N TRP A 37 0.20 6.24 7.00
CA TRP A 37 0.36 7.50 7.73
C TRP A 37 -0.63 8.52 7.19
N THR A 38 -1.57 8.94 8.03
CA THR A 38 -2.75 9.71 7.61
C THR A 38 -2.52 11.21 7.43
N GLU A 39 -1.30 11.72 7.62
CA GLU A 39 -0.97 13.14 7.43
C GLU A 39 -1.27 13.66 6.02
N LEU A 40 -1.27 12.75 5.04
CA LEU A 40 -1.57 13.06 3.64
C LEU A 40 -2.94 12.58 3.19
N VAL A 41 -3.75 12.04 4.11
CA VAL A 41 -5.10 11.52 3.83
C VAL A 41 -6.12 12.48 4.43
N HIS A 42 -7.01 13.03 3.63
CA HIS A 42 -8.01 13.99 4.05
C HIS A 42 -9.42 13.72 3.48
N ASN A 43 -9.55 12.69 2.65
CA ASN A 43 -10.82 12.17 2.17
C ASN A 43 -10.69 10.67 1.84
N ASP A 44 -11.84 10.02 1.60
CA ASP A 44 -11.93 8.59 1.37
C ASP A 44 -11.29 8.18 0.05
N ASP A 45 -11.48 8.95 -1.02
CA ASP A 45 -10.87 8.67 -2.34
C ASP A 45 -9.34 8.62 -2.23
N ARG A 46 -8.75 9.53 -1.47
CA ARG A 46 -7.31 9.53 -1.27
C ARG A 46 -6.84 8.35 -0.42
N PHE A 47 -7.63 7.98 0.59
CA PHE A 47 -7.39 6.79 1.40
C PHE A 47 -7.36 5.55 0.52
N ASP A 48 -8.39 5.33 -0.27
CA ASP A 48 -8.53 4.20 -1.17
C ASP A 48 -7.41 4.14 -2.21
N PHE A 49 -7.12 5.28 -2.85
CA PHE A 49 -6.06 5.41 -3.84
C PHE A 49 -4.66 5.05 -3.29
N MET A 50 -4.40 5.37 -2.03
CA MET A 50 -3.12 5.05 -1.40
C MET A 50 -3.02 3.58 -0.97
N ILE A 51 -4.14 2.94 -0.65
CA ILE A 51 -4.19 1.56 -0.17
C ILE A 51 -4.33 0.56 -1.31
N TYR A 52 -5.31 0.78 -2.20
CA TYR A 52 -5.63 -0.19 -3.25
C TYR A 52 -4.88 0.09 -4.55
N PRO A 53 -4.42 -0.98 -5.23
CA PRO A 53 -4.51 -2.40 -4.91
C PRO A 53 -3.33 -2.95 -4.09
N ARG A 54 -2.46 -2.11 -3.52
CA ARG A 54 -1.28 -2.53 -2.74
C ARG A 54 -1.63 -3.47 -1.60
N LEU A 55 -2.80 -3.25 -0.97
CA LEU A 55 -3.30 -4.12 0.09
C LEU A 55 -3.56 -5.54 -0.39
N CYS A 56 -3.98 -5.73 -1.65
CA CYS A 56 -4.12 -7.06 -2.25
C CYS A 56 -2.77 -7.76 -2.38
N ALA A 57 -1.74 -7.02 -2.81
CA ALA A 57 -0.37 -7.56 -2.91
C ALA A 57 0.18 -7.93 -1.53
N LEU A 58 -0.05 -7.09 -0.52
CA LEU A 58 0.35 -7.38 0.86
C LEU A 58 -0.38 -8.62 1.41
N ALA A 59 -1.68 -8.72 1.18
CA ALA A 59 -2.46 -9.87 1.63
C ALA A 59 -1.95 -11.17 0.99
N GLU A 60 -1.73 -11.17 -0.32
CA GLU A 60 -1.17 -12.33 -1.00
C GLU A 60 0.23 -12.67 -0.48
N SER A 61 1.07 -11.67 -0.27
CA SER A 61 2.40 -11.86 0.28
C SER A 61 2.37 -12.50 1.68
N GLY A 62 1.40 -12.14 2.50
CA GLY A 62 1.25 -12.70 3.84
C GLY A 62 0.67 -14.11 3.90
N TRP A 63 -0.10 -14.52 2.89
CA TRP A 63 -0.78 -15.82 2.86
C TRP A 63 -0.13 -16.85 1.95
N THR A 64 0.80 -16.44 1.06
CA THR A 64 1.43 -17.31 0.07
C THR A 64 2.88 -17.55 0.45
N GLU A 65 3.25 -18.83 0.55
CA GLU A 65 4.66 -19.20 0.75
C GLU A 65 5.54 -18.70 -0.41
N ALA A 66 6.75 -18.24 -0.12
CA ALA A 66 7.69 -17.66 -1.10
C ALA A 66 7.84 -18.50 -2.38
N LYS A 67 7.97 -19.83 -2.22
CA LYS A 67 8.13 -20.78 -3.36
C LYS A 67 6.91 -20.86 -4.29
N ASN A 68 5.73 -20.41 -3.81
CA ASN A 68 4.47 -20.46 -4.55
C ASN A 68 4.07 -19.09 -5.10
N LYS A 69 4.83 -18.04 -4.79
CA LYS A 69 4.58 -16.70 -5.33
C LYS A 69 4.84 -16.63 -6.83
N ASN A 70 3.90 -16.05 -7.54
CA ASN A 70 3.99 -15.80 -8.98
C ASN A 70 3.33 -14.44 -9.29
N TYR A 71 4.15 -13.42 -9.48
CA TYR A 71 3.66 -12.06 -9.72
C TYR A 71 2.80 -11.94 -10.99
N ALA A 72 3.16 -12.68 -12.06
CA ALA A 72 2.38 -12.65 -13.30
C ALA A 72 0.96 -13.21 -13.11
N ASP A 73 0.84 -14.32 -12.36
CA ASP A 73 -0.46 -14.89 -11.99
C ASP A 73 -1.25 -13.96 -11.07
N PHE A 74 -0.61 -13.39 -10.04
CA PHE A 74 -1.20 -12.38 -9.18
C PHE A 74 -1.74 -11.18 -9.99
N SER A 75 -0.93 -10.65 -10.90
CA SER A 75 -1.31 -9.52 -11.76
C SER A 75 -2.53 -9.83 -12.63
N CYS A 76 -2.64 -11.07 -13.15
CA CYS A 76 -3.82 -11.51 -13.89
C CYS A 76 -5.07 -11.56 -12.99
N ARG A 77 -4.96 -12.12 -11.79
CA ARG A 77 -6.07 -12.22 -10.83
C ARG A 77 -6.50 -10.86 -10.29
N LEU A 78 -5.59 -9.90 -10.25
CA LEU A 78 -5.89 -8.53 -9.82
C LEU A 78 -6.94 -7.85 -10.71
N ASN A 79 -7.12 -8.28 -11.97
CA ASN A 79 -8.17 -7.76 -12.82
C ASN A 79 -9.56 -7.94 -12.23
N SER A 80 -9.83 -9.11 -11.63
CA SER A 80 -11.11 -9.35 -10.93
C SER A 80 -11.28 -8.47 -9.69
N ALA A 81 -10.17 -8.10 -9.03
CA ALA A 81 -10.23 -7.15 -7.92
C ALA A 81 -10.57 -5.74 -8.40
N TYR A 82 -10.06 -5.31 -9.54
CA TYR A 82 -10.44 -4.01 -10.14
C TYR A 82 -11.93 -3.95 -10.49
N GLU A 83 -12.49 -5.02 -11.06
CA GLU A 83 -13.93 -5.10 -11.33
C GLU A 83 -14.74 -4.94 -10.03
N LEU A 84 -14.32 -5.61 -8.96
CA LEU A 84 -14.95 -5.49 -7.65
C LEU A 84 -14.81 -4.09 -7.05
N PHE A 85 -13.66 -3.44 -7.23
CA PHE A 85 -13.46 -2.07 -6.75
C PHE A 85 -14.40 -1.10 -7.46
N ASP A 86 -14.59 -1.26 -8.77
CA ASP A 86 -15.54 -0.46 -9.56
C ASP A 86 -16.97 -0.66 -9.07
N GLU A 87 -17.39 -1.90 -8.81
CA GLU A 87 -18.72 -2.22 -8.28
C GLU A 87 -18.96 -1.63 -6.88
N LEU A 88 -17.92 -1.58 -6.04
CA LEU A 88 -17.98 -1.05 -4.68
C LEU A 88 -17.76 0.46 -4.61
N GLY A 89 -17.41 1.11 -5.71
CA GLY A 89 -17.10 2.55 -5.76
C GLY A 89 -15.80 2.91 -5.04
N ILE A 90 -14.84 2.00 -4.96
CA ILE A 90 -13.52 2.21 -4.35
C ILE A 90 -12.64 2.98 -5.35
N TYR A 91 -12.07 4.10 -4.94
CA TYR A 91 -11.21 4.93 -5.79
C TYR A 91 -9.74 4.48 -5.67
N TYR A 92 -9.33 3.51 -6.51
CA TYR A 92 -8.03 2.85 -6.45
C TYR A 92 -6.99 3.44 -7.42
N PHE A 93 -5.71 3.14 -7.23
CA PHE A 93 -4.66 3.38 -8.23
C PHE A 93 -4.62 2.24 -9.25
N ASP A 94 -4.89 2.53 -10.53
CA ASP A 94 -4.82 1.52 -11.59
C ASP A 94 -3.39 1.40 -12.13
N TYR A 95 -2.71 0.29 -11.82
CA TYR A 95 -1.36 0.01 -12.31
C TYR A 95 -1.31 -0.32 -13.81
N ARG A 96 -2.43 -0.71 -14.42
CA ARG A 96 -2.55 -0.99 -15.86
C ARG A 96 -2.62 0.31 -16.66
N ASP A 97 -3.31 1.30 -16.12
CA ASP A 97 -3.44 2.64 -16.66
C ASP A 97 -3.40 3.69 -15.53
N PRO A 98 -2.21 4.17 -15.18
CA PRO A 98 -2.07 5.19 -14.12
C PRO A 98 -2.79 6.52 -14.41
N SER A 99 -3.29 6.71 -15.63
CA SER A 99 -4.05 7.91 -15.99
C SER A 99 -5.57 7.77 -15.79
N ALA A 100 -6.06 6.54 -15.58
CA ALA A 100 -7.50 6.26 -15.41
C ALA A 100 -8.07 6.96 -14.18
N HIS A 101 -7.34 6.90 -13.06
CA HIS A 101 -7.71 7.59 -11.84
C HIS A 101 -6.62 8.59 -11.45
N LYS A 102 -6.98 9.86 -11.40
CA LYS A 102 -6.04 10.92 -10.97
C LYS A 102 -5.79 10.81 -9.47
N GLU A 103 -4.54 11.02 -9.06
CA GLU A 103 -4.26 11.11 -7.62
C GLU A 103 -5.11 12.22 -6.99
N PRO A 104 -5.96 11.89 -5.99
CA PRO A 104 -6.74 12.89 -5.29
C PRO A 104 -5.85 13.92 -4.59
N GLU A 105 -6.27 15.18 -4.57
CA GLU A 105 -5.47 16.25 -3.97
C GLU A 105 -5.10 15.91 -2.52
N GLY A 106 -3.84 16.16 -2.18
CA GLY A 106 -3.35 16.03 -0.82
C GLY A 106 -3.65 17.29 0.01
N PRO A 107 -3.44 17.23 1.32
CA PRO A 107 -3.60 18.40 2.15
C PRO A 107 -2.62 19.50 1.70
N VAL A 108 -3.06 20.75 1.79
CA VAL A 108 -2.20 21.90 1.50
C VAL A 108 -1.05 21.92 2.51
N ILE A 109 0.15 21.57 2.07
CA ILE A 109 1.34 21.64 2.93
C ILE A 109 1.65 23.11 3.16
N LYS A 110 1.41 23.59 4.39
CA LYS A 110 1.78 24.95 4.78
C LYS A 110 3.29 25.12 4.65
N LYS A 111 3.72 26.23 4.02
CA LYS A 111 5.15 26.56 3.92
C LYS A 111 5.79 26.57 5.31
N LYS A 112 7.05 26.12 5.38
CA LYS A 112 7.86 26.13 6.60
C LYS A 112 7.82 27.54 7.24
N GLY A 113 7.33 27.63 8.48
CA GLY A 113 7.16 28.91 9.20
C GLY A 113 5.70 29.32 9.44
N ALA A 114 4.71 28.66 8.86
CA ALA A 114 3.32 28.92 9.23
C ALA A 114 3.04 28.49 10.69
N PRO A 115 2.34 29.28 11.49
CA PRO A 115 2.03 28.90 12.87
C PRO A 115 1.22 27.62 12.90
N LYS A 116 1.59 26.70 13.78
CA LYS A 116 0.81 25.47 14.00
C LYS A 116 -0.58 25.85 14.52
N PRO A 117 -1.66 25.19 14.03
CA PRO A 117 -2.97 25.36 14.64
C PRO A 117 -2.87 24.95 16.11
N LYS A 118 -3.42 25.77 17.00
CA LYS A 118 -3.57 25.38 18.42
C LYS A 118 -4.60 24.25 18.45
N MET A 119 -4.17 23.07 18.79
CA MET A 119 -5.11 21.99 19.11
C MET A 119 -5.66 22.27 20.52
N ASP A 120 -6.96 22.48 20.62
CA ASP A 120 -7.65 22.55 21.91
C ASP A 120 -8.09 21.12 22.25
N TYR A 121 -7.44 20.52 23.22
CA TYR A 121 -7.75 19.16 23.70
C TYR A 121 -8.84 19.13 24.79
N ARG A 122 -9.60 20.21 24.90
CA ARG A 122 -10.66 20.32 25.93
C ARG A 122 -12.01 20.02 25.29
N ASP A 123 -12.26 18.75 25.04
CA ASP A 123 -13.62 18.14 25.02
C ASP A 123 -13.48 16.66 25.36
#